data_151d7f75002d79414ddfb81d973a8747
#
_entry.id   151d7f75002d79414ddfb81d973a8747
#
_cell.length_a   1.000
_cell.length_b   1.000
_cell.length_c   1.000
_cell.angle_alpha   90.00
_cell.angle_beta   90.00
_cell.angle_gamma   90.00
#
_symmetry.space_group_name_H-M   'P 1'
#
loop_
_entity.id
_entity.type
_entity.pdbx_description
1 polymer ?
#
loop_
_entity_poly.entity_id
_entity_poly.type
_entity_poly.pdbx_seq_one_letter_code
_entity_poly.pdbx_strand_id
1 'polypeptide(L)'
;MSAYQTLVVGTDGSDTSLRAVDHAAAVAAENNAKLIIAMAHLPEVDKGGWGRPARPDRVIDPRAEVALGGEGNYKVHGEAPVYEILREARERARAAGAKNIEARPIALRRVGGAAQALSRLAEEVKADLLVVGNVGLGTRSEKWLGSVPGNVLRRAKTHVLIVNTAD
;
A
#
# COMPACT_ATOMS: atom_id res chain seq x y z
N MET A 1 -19.49 19.57 6.74
CA MET A 1 -19.03 18.29 7.36
C MET A 1 -18.32 17.49 6.30
N SER A 2 -17.08 17.10 6.53
CA SER A 2 -16.43 16.17 5.63
C SER A 2 -16.97 14.75 5.85
N ALA A 3 -17.23 14.03 4.76
CA ALA A 3 -17.73 12.66 4.82
C ALA A 3 -16.65 11.69 5.36
N TYR A 4 -15.38 12.02 5.14
CA TYR A 4 -14.24 11.20 5.52
C TYR A 4 -13.23 12.01 6.32
N GLN A 5 -12.66 11.40 7.37
CA GLN A 5 -11.60 11.98 8.20
C GLN A 5 -10.28 11.23 8.04
N THR A 6 -10.35 9.92 7.85
CA THR A 6 -9.17 9.05 7.70
C THR A 6 -9.41 8.04 6.60
N LEU A 7 -8.55 8.08 5.59
CA LEU A 7 -8.54 7.12 4.48
C LEU A 7 -7.30 6.24 4.57
N VAL A 8 -7.46 4.96 4.22
CA VAL A 8 -6.35 4.05 3.95
C VAL A 8 -6.39 3.66 2.48
N VAL A 9 -5.26 3.71 1.79
CA VAL A 9 -5.12 3.18 0.43
C VAL A 9 -4.00 2.16 0.39
N GLY A 10 -4.28 1.01 -0.23
CA GLY A 10 -3.29 -0.03 -0.48
C GLY A 10 -2.59 0.16 -1.81
N THR A 11 -1.28 -0.03 -1.84
CA THR A 11 -0.48 -0.07 -3.07
C THR A 11 0.46 -1.26 -3.07
N ASP A 12 0.74 -1.79 -4.24
CA ASP A 12 1.77 -2.80 -4.50
C ASP A 12 2.87 -2.28 -5.43
N GLY A 13 2.85 -0.98 -5.75
CA GLY A 13 3.77 -0.32 -6.63
C GLY A 13 3.46 -0.45 -8.12
N SER A 14 2.40 -1.17 -8.49
CA SER A 14 1.93 -1.21 -9.87
C SER A 14 1.33 0.13 -10.29
N ASP A 15 1.36 0.44 -11.59
CA ASP A 15 0.74 1.65 -12.14
C ASP A 15 -0.75 1.73 -11.80
N THR A 16 -1.43 0.60 -11.83
CA THR A 16 -2.85 0.49 -11.45
C THR A 16 -3.08 0.85 -9.98
N SER A 17 -2.25 0.34 -9.07
CA SER A 17 -2.37 0.68 -7.64
C SER A 17 -1.98 2.13 -7.36
N LEU A 18 -1.03 2.69 -8.10
CA LEU A 18 -0.67 4.11 -7.98
C LEU A 18 -1.79 5.03 -8.48
N ARG A 19 -2.58 4.63 -9.48
CA ARG A 19 -3.82 5.35 -9.85
C ARG A 19 -4.85 5.34 -8.72
N ALA A 20 -4.94 4.24 -7.96
CA ALA A 20 -5.78 4.20 -6.77
C ALA A 20 -5.29 5.16 -5.68
N VAL A 21 -3.97 5.32 -5.53
CA VAL A 21 -3.37 6.32 -4.63
C VAL A 21 -3.75 7.73 -5.07
N ASP A 22 -3.64 8.05 -6.36
CA ASP A 22 -4.03 9.37 -6.90
C ASP A 22 -5.50 9.68 -6.59
N HIS A 23 -6.37 8.70 -6.78
CA HIS A 23 -7.80 8.86 -6.51
C HIS A 23 -8.10 9.05 -5.01
N ALA A 24 -7.49 8.23 -4.16
CA ALA A 24 -7.61 8.36 -2.71
C ALA A 24 -7.09 9.73 -2.22
N ALA A 25 -6.01 10.21 -2.82
CA ALA A 25 -5.45 11.52 -2.49
C ALA A 25 -6.37 12.67 -2.87
N ALA A 26 -7.05 12.59 -4.01
CA ALA A 26 -8.06 13.58 -4.41
C ALA A 26 -9.23 13.60 -3.41
N VAL A 27 -9.75 12.43 -3.04
CA VAL A 27 -10.81 12.32 -2.02
C VAL A 27 -10.34 12.87 -0.67
N ALA A 28 -9.11 12.58 -0.26
CA ALA A 28 -8.54 13.12 0.98
C ALA A 28 -8.41 14.65 0.93
N ALA A 29 -7.98 15.19 -0.21
CA ALA A 29 -7.87 16.63 -0.41
C ALA A 29 -9.23 17.35 -0.29
N GLU A 30 -10.24 16.81 -0.95
CA GLU A 30 -11.62 17.35 -0.93
C GLU A 30 -12.22 17.34 0.49
N ASN A 31 -11.90 16.34 1.29
CA ASN A 31 -12.40 16.17 2.65
C ASN A 31 -11.49 16.76 3.73
N ASN A 32 -10.32 17.29 3.37
CA ASN A 32 -9.26 17.67 4.30
C ASN A 32 -8.91 16.54 5.28
N ALA A 33 -8.91 15.31 4.78
CA ALA A 33 -8.75 14.09 5.55
C ALA A 33 -7.28 13.65 5.64
N LYS A 34 -6.99 12.82 6.63
CA LYS A 34 -5.72 12.09 6.72
C LYS A 34 -5.72 10.95 5.71
N LEU A 35 -4.65 10.84 4.92
CA LEU A 35 -4.41 9.73 4.00
C LEU A 35 -3.26 8.86 4.50
N ILE A 36 -3.53 7.59 4.71
CA ILE A 36 -2.53 6.58 5.04
C ILE A 36 -2.31 5.71 3.81
N ILE A 37 -1.12 5.76 3.25
CA ILE A 37 -0.71 4.91 2.12
C ILE A 37 0.00 3.70 2.69
N ALA A 38 -0.56 2.52 2.46
CA ALA A 38 -0.05 1.28 3.02
C ALA A 38 0.42 0.33 1.93
N MET A 39 1.55 -0.32 2.17
CA MET A 39 2.08 -1.39 1.34
C MET A 39 2.37 -2.61 2.17
N ALA A 40 1.69 -3.71 1.84
CA ALA A 40 1.97 -5.01 2.42
C ALA A 40 3.15 -5.66 1.69
N HIS A 41 4.13 -6.14 2.43
CA HIS A 41 5.31 -6.79 1.88
C HIS A 41 5.69 -8.04 2.66
N LEU A 42 6.36 -8.96 1.99
CA LEU A 42 6.97 -10.09 2.66
C LEU A 42 8.23 -9.62 3.39
N PRO A 43 8.45 -10.04 4.64
CA PRO A 43 9.70 -9.73 5.32
C PRO A 43 10.85 -10.38 4.56
N GLU A 44 12.00 -9.72 4.57
CA GLU A 44 13.22 -10.29 4.00
C GLU A 44 13.58 -11.58 4.74
N VAL A 45 13.70 -12.67 4.00
CA VAL A 45 14.14 -13.95 4.54
C VAL A 45 15.66 -13.99 4.43
N ASP A 46 16.35 -14.11 5.56
CA ASP A 46 17.79 -14.30 5.56
C ASP A 46 18.16 -15.56 4.77
N LYS A 47 18.94 -15.39 3.70
CA LYS A 47 19.36 -16.48 2.80
C LYS A 47 20.25 -17.55 3.46
N GLY A 48 20.60 -17.33 4.73
CA GLY A 48 21.52 -18.16 5.48
C GLY A 48 20.90 -19.25 6.36
N GLY A 49 19.58 -19.34 6.51
CA GLY A 49 19.07 -20.33 7.41
C GLY A 49 17.57 -20.34 7.68
N TRP A 50 16.93 -21.40 7.30
CA TRP A 50 15.69 -21.91 7.91
C TRP A 50 14.51 -20.92 8.07
N GLY A 51 14.36 -19.96 7.18
CA GLY A 51 13.17 -19.10 7.14
C GLY A 51 13.03 -18.18 8.36
N ARG A 52 14.11 -17.81 9.02
CA ARG A 52 14.08 -16.78 10.05
C ARG A 52 13.96 -15.39 9.38
N PRO A 53 13.09 -14.51 9.87
CA PRO A 53 13.05 -13.13 9.41
C PRO A 53 14.41 -12.47 9.67
N ALA A 54 14.86 -11.64 8.73
CA ALA A 54 16.06 -10.83 8.92
C ALA A 54 15.98 -10.04 10.23
N ARG A 55 17.12 -9.88 10.89
CA ARG A 55 17.17 -9.17 12.17
C ARG A 55 16.70 -7.72 11.97
N PRO A 56 15.89 -7.18 12.89
CA PRO A 56 15.35 -5.83 12.80
C PRO A 56 16.40 -4.70 12.91
N ASP A 57 17.64 -5.02 13.19
CA ASP A 57 18.75 -4.09 13.37
C ASP A 57 19.44 -3.64 12.07
N ARG A 58 19.09 -4.20 10.92
CA ARG A 58 19.40 -3.61 9.62
C ARG A 58 18.29 -2.70 9.16
N VAL A 59 18.12 -1.61 9.83
CA VAL A 59 17.45 -0.44 9.26
C VAL A 59 18.40 0.13 8.22
N ILE A 60 18.27 -0.34 6.99
CA ILE A 60 18.92 0.34 5.87
C ILE A 60 18.19 1.68 5.75
N ASP A 61 18.91 2.77 5.99
CA ASP A 61 18.36 4.10 5.79
C ASP A 61 17.85 4.18 4.34
N PRO A 62 16.54 4.39 4.12
CA PRO A 62 15.97 4.46 2.78
C PRO A 62 16.67 5.54 1.92
N ARG A 63 17.28 6.53 2.56
CA ARG A 63 18.06 7.59 1.89
C ARG A 63 19.38 7.11 1.34
N ALA A 64 20.02 6.14 2.02
CA ALA A 64 21.30 5.59 1.57
C ALA A 64 21.13 4.72 0.32
N GLU A 65 20.01 4.04 0.19
CA GLU A 65 19.75 3.15 -0.95
C GLU A 65 19.32 3.91 -2.21
N VAL A 66 18.58 5.01 -2.05
CA VAL A 66 18.30 5.95 -3.15
C VAL A 66 19.59 6.55 -3.71
N ALA A 67 20.61 6.78 -2.86
CA ALA A 67 21.91 7.27 -3.28
C ALA A 67 22.76 6.23 -4.03
N LEU A 68 22.48 4.95 -3.89
CA LEU A 68 23.23 3.85 -4.51
C LEU A 68 22.69 3.41 -5.87
N GLY A 69 21.60 4.05 -6.39
CA GLY A 69 21.13 3.86 -7.76
C GLY A 69 20.67 2.43 -8.08
N GLY A 70 20.02 1.75 -7.15
CA GLY A 70 19.54 0.40 -7.34
C GLY A 70 18.53 0.28 -8.47
N GLU A 71 18.94 -0.20 -9.62
CA GLU A 71 18.02 -0.65 -10.69
C GLU A 71 17.28 -1.89 -10.21
N GLY A 72 16.07 -1.68 -9.71
CA GLY A 72 15.28 -2.71 -9.09
C GLY A 72 14.51 -3.55 -10.09
N ASN A 73 14.83 -4.81 -10.13
CA ASN A 73 13.94 -5.83 -10.64
C ASN A 73 12.91 -6.11 -9.52
N TYR A 74 11.78 -5.42 -9.57
CA TYR A 74 10.79 -5.35 -8.50
C TYR A 74 10.08 -6.68 -8.25
N LYS A 75 10.75 -7.55 -7.53
CA LYS A 75 10.04 -8.46 -6.66
C LYS A 75 10.01 -7.79 -5.29
N VAL A 76 8.81 -7.51 -4.79
CA VAL A 76 8.60 -6.85 -3.49
C VAL A 76 9.05 -7.78 -2.36
N HIS A 77 10.33 -8.03 -2.30
CA HIS A 77 11.01 -8.79 -1.27
C HIS A 77 11.99 -7.86 -0.56
N GLY A 78 11.72 -7.58 0.70
CA GLY A 78 12.54 -6.72 1.51
C GLY A 78 12.00 -5.30 1.72
N GLU A 79 12.58 -4.57 2.64
CA GLU A 79 12.07 -3.26 3.07
C GLU A 79 12.43 -2.12 2.09
N ALA A 80 13.55 -2.21 1.41
CA ALA A 80 14.07 -1.14 0.58
C ALA A 80 13.19 -0.78 -0.63
N PRO A 81 12.74 -1.75 -1.46
CA PRO A 81 11.80 -1.46 -2.54
C PRO A 81 10.47 -0.89 -2.03
N VAL A 82 10.04 -1.30 -0.84
CA VAL A 82 8.81 -0.83 -0.20
C VAL A 82 8.89 0.66 0.11
N TYR A 83 9.99 1.12 0.67
CA TYR A 83 10.18 2.54 0.99
C TYR A 83 10.23 3.42 -0.25
N GLU A 84 10.83 2.94 -1.33
CA GLU A 84 10.90 3.67 -2.59
C GLU A 84 9.50 3.83 -3.23
N ILE A 85 8.74 2.75 -3.26
CA ILE A 85 7.35 2.76 -3.74
C ILE A 85 6.48 3.69 -2.87
N LEU A 86 6.60 3.59 -1.55
CA LEU A 86 5.86 4.45 -0.64
C LEU A 86 6.24 5.93 -0.78
N ARG A 87 7.50 6.23 -1.05
CA ARG A 87 7.96 7.59 -1.32
C ARG A 87 7.32 8.14 -2.59
N GLU A 88 7.36 7.39 -3.68
CA GLU A 88 6.71 7.78 -4.94
C GLU A 88 5.20 7.99 -4.74
N ALA A 89 4.54 7.05 -4.09
CA ALA A 89 3.11 7.14 -3.80
C ALA A 89 2.77 8.41 -2.97
N ARG A 90 3.63 8.75 -2.02
CA ARG A 90 3.47 9.95 -1.19
C ARG A 90 3.65 11.24 -1.99
N GLU A 91 4.63 11.28 -2.89
CA GLU A 91 4.85 12.44 -3.78
C GLU A 91 3.65 12.63 -4.72
N ARG A 92 3.13 11.56 -5.29
CA ARG A 92 1.92 11.58 -6.12
C ARG A 92 0.71 12.09 -5.34
N ALA A 93 0.52 11.60 -4.12
CA ALA A 93 -0.58 12.04 -3.27
C ALA A 93 -0.50 13.54 -2.92
N ARG A 94 0.70 14.06 -2.70
CA ARG A 94 0.90 15.51 -2.52
C ARG A 94 0.56 16.28 -3.77
N ALA A 95 0.99 15.81 -4.93
CA ALA A 95 0.68 16.43 -6.21
C ALA A 95 -0.82 16.45 -6.50
N ALA A 96 -1.56 15.44 -6.02
CA ALA A 96 -3.01 15.37 -6.10
C ALA A 96 -3.75 16.22 -5.04
N GLY A 97 -3.01 16.92 -4.16
CA GLY A 97 -3.56 17.88 -3.20
C GLY A 97 -3.75 17.39 -1.77
N ALA A 98 -3.42 16.13 -1.46
CA ALA A 98 -3.49 15.64 -0.10
C ALA A 98 -2.42 16.31 0.78
N LYS A 99 -2.81 16.76 1.97
CA LYS A 99 -1.92 17.53 2.87
C LYS A 99 -1.40 16.70 4.03
N ASN A 100 -2.24 15.87 4.62
CA ASN A 100 -1.89 15.02 5.76
C ASN A 100 -1.69 13.58 5.29
N ILE A 101 -0.46 13.22 4.99
CA ILE A 101 -0.11 11.93 4.39
C ILE A 101 0.85 11.16 5.30
N GLU A 102 0.47 9.94 5.61
CA GLU A 102 1.32 8.96 6.29
C GLU A 102 1.60 7.80 5.33
N ALA A 103 2.85 7.35 5.24
CA ALA A 103 3.22 6.14 4.51
C ALA A 103 3.55 5.03 5.52
N ARG A 104 2.94 3.85 5.35
CA ARG A 104 3.08 2.75 6.30
C ARG A 104 3.37 1.42 5.61
N PRO A 105 4.59 0.89 5.74
CA PRO A 105 4.88 -0.48 5.35
C PRO A 105 4.24 -1.47 6.34
N ILE A 106 3.71 -2.58 5.83
CA ILE A 106 3.12 -3.64 6.65
C ILE A 106 3.81 -4.95 6.31
N ALA A 107 4.60 -5.47 7.24
CA ALA A 107 5.19 -6.79 7.07
C ALA A 107 4.12 -7.88 7.20
N LEU A 108 3.98 -8.71 6.16
CA LEU A 108 3.07 -9.84 6.15
C LEU A 108 3.59 -10.94 7.08
N ARG A 109 2.71 -11.46 7.90
CA ARG A 109 2.97 -12.68 8.68
C ARG A 109 2.60 -13.90 7.86
N ARG A 110 3.05 -15.09 8.27
CA ARG A 110 2.83 -16.37 7.61
C ARG A 110 1.36 -16.68 7.28
N VAL A 111 0.43 -16.09 8.01
CA VAL A 111 -1.01 -16.29 7.83
C VAL A 111 -1.67 -14.95 7.55
N GLY A 112 -2.32 -14.86 6.43
CA GLY A 112 -3.03 -13.68 5.97
C GLY A 112 -2.28 -12.91 4.89
N GLY A 113 -2.97 -12.58 3.83
CA GLY A 113 -2.44 -11.81 2.71
C GLY A 113 -2.60 -10.30 2.91
N ALA A 114 -2.24 -9.55 1.87
CA ALA A 114 -2.34 -8.10 1.83
C ALA A 114 -3.74 -7.57 2.20
N ALA A 115 -4.80 -8.25 1.75
CA ALA A 115 -6.17 -7.87 2.07
C ALA A 115 -6.46 -7.88 3.57
N GLN A 116 -5.96 -8.90 4.28
CA GLN A 116 -6.12 -8.98 5.74
C GLN A 116 -5.30 -7.90 6.45
N ALA A 117 -4.08 -7.66 5.99
CA ALA A 117 -3.22 -6.61 6.54
C ALA A 117 -3.83 -5.22 6.39
N LEU A 118 -4.35 -4.91 5.21
CA LEU A 118 -5.04 -3.64 4.93
C LEU A 118 -6.32 -3.48 5.76
N SER A 119 -7.14 -4.54 5.87
CA SER A 119 -8.36 -4.50 6.65
C SER A 119 -8.09 -4.30 8.15
N ARG A 120 -7.04 -4.95 8.68
CA ARG A 120 -6.61 -4.73 10.07
C ARG A 120 -6.10 -3.32 10.31
N LEU A 121 -5.30 -2.79 9.39
CA LEU A 121 -4.84 -1.42 9.49
C LEU A 121 -6.01 -0.44 9.49
N ALA A 122 -6.98 -0.62 8.60
CA ALA A 122 -8.17 0.23 8.55
C ALA A 122 -8.96 0.21 9.87
N GLU A 123 -9.09 -0.96 10.51
CA GLU A 123 -9.68 -1.06 11.85
C GLU A 123 -8.84 -0.37 12.94
N GLU A 124 -7.53 -0.60 12.94
CA GLU A 124 -6.59 -0.03 13.91
C GLU A 124 -6.62 1.50 13.91
N VAL A 125 -6.60 2.10 12.73
CA VAL A 125 -6.61 3.56 12.57
C VAL A 125 -8.02 4.16 12.54
N LYS A 126 -9.05 3.33 12.66
CA LYS A 126 -10.46 3.73 12.54
C LYS A 126 -10.73 4.49 11.24
N ALA A 127 -10.25 3.94 10.13
CA ALA A 127 -10.46 4.54 8.83
C ALA A 127 -11.93 4.56 8.44
N ASP A 128 -12.35 5.64 7.84
CA ASP A 128 -13.70 5.81 7.29
C ASP A 128 -13.83 5.20 5.90
N LEU A 129 -12.71 5.10 5.20
CA LEU A 129 -12.65 4.58 3.84
C LEU A 129 -11.35 3.80 3.60
N LEU A 130 -11.49 2.60 3.04
CA LEU A 130 -10.37 1.79 2.53
C LEU A 130 -10.43 1.76 1.00
N VAL A 131 -9.37 2.21 0.35
CA VAL A 131 -9.27 2.33 -1.11
C VAL A 131 -8.30 1.29 -1.64
N VAL A 132 -8.69 0.57 -2.67
CA VAL A 132 -7.85 -0.39 -3.39
C VAL A 132 -8.10 -0.31 -4.90
N GLY A 133 -7.10 -0.64 -5.71
CA GLY A 133 -7.28 -0.83 -7.14
C GLY A 133 -8.04 -2.14 -7.44
N ASN A 134 -8.70 -2.21 -8.58
CA ASN A 134 -9.41 -3.42 -9.00
C ASN A 134 -8.48 -4.57 -9.39
N VAL A 135 -7.25 -4.27 -9.81
CA VAL A 135 -6.20 -5.23 -10.19
C VAL A 135 -4.85 -4.81 -9.62
N GLY A 136 -3.90 -5.72 -9.55
CA GLY A 136 -2.53 -5.50 -9.10
C GLY A 136 -1.54 -6.35 -9.90
N LEU A 137 -0.30 -6.43 -9.43
CA LEU A 137 0.82 -7.13 -10.11
C LEU A 137 0.54 -8.60 -10.47
N GLY A 138 -0.31 -9.27 -9.70
CA GLY A 138 -0.64 -10.69 -9.89
C GLY A 138 -1.79 -10.98 -10.85
N THR A 139 -2.42 -9.95 -11.42
CA THR A 139 -3.64 -10.11 -12.21
C THR A 139 -3.38 -9.83 -13.68
N ARG A 140 -3.53 -10.85 -14.52
CA ARG A 140 -3.34 -10.76 -15.97
C ARG A 140 -4.60 -10.41 -16.76
N SER A 141 -5.75 -10.38 -16.12
CA SER A 141 -7.03 -10.16 -16.79
C SER A 141 -7.72 -8.91 -16.28
N GLU A 142 -7.94 -7.95 -17.16
CA GLU A 142 -8.62 -6.69 -16.89
C GLU A 142 -10.11 -6.85 -16.55
N LYS A 143 -10.67 -8.02 -16.78
CA LYS A 143 -12.12 -8.29 -16.61
C LYS A 143 -12.51 -8.80 -15.22
N TRP A 144 -11.53 -9.13 -14.37
CA TRP A 144 -11.80 -9.75 -13.08
C TRP A 144 -11.26 -8.89 -11.94
N LEU A 145 -12.00 -8.89 -10.85
CA LEU A 145 -11.56 -8.31 -9.60
C LEU A 145 -10.38 -9.11 -9.07
N GLY A 146 -9.24 -8.44 -8.80
CA GLY A 146 -8.05 -9.08 -8.23
C GLY A 146 -8.32 -9.69 -6.85
N SER A 147 -7.39 -10.53 -6.39
CA SER A 147 -7.54 -11.22 -5.10
C SER A 147 -7.60 -10.27 -3.90
N VAL A 148 -6.83 -9.19 -3.93
CA VAL A 148 -6.83 -8.20 -2.82
C VAL A 148 -8.17 -7.49 -2.70
N PRO A 149 -8.70 -6.82 -3.75
CA PRO A 149 -9.99 -6.14 -3.62
C PRO A 149 -11.13 -7.10 -3.30
N GLY A 150 -11.17 -8.29 -3.87
CA GLY A 150 -12.19 -9.29 -3.57
C GLY A 150 -12.16 -9.76 -2.11
N ASN A 151 -10.99 -9.95 -1.54
CA ASN A 151 -10.84 -10.33 -0.14
C ASN A 151 -11.06 -9.15 0.83
N VAL A 152 -10.68 -7.94 0.43
CA VAL A 152 -10.98 -6.72 1.20
C VAL A 152 -12.48 -6.54 1.36
N LEU A 153 -13.27 -6.68 0.30
CA LEU A 153 -14.74 -6.59 0.36
C LEU A 153 -15.37 -7.55 1.36
N ARG A 154 -14.80 -8.73 1.53
CA ARG A 154 -15.32 -9.73 2.49
C ARG A 154 -14.92 -9.47 3.94
N ARG A 155 -13.80 -8.77 4.15
CA ARG A 155 -13.16 -8.64 5.48
C ARG A 155 -13.29 -7.26 6.10
N ALA A 156 -13.34 -6.22 5.26
CA ALA A 156 -13.38 -4.85 5.75
C ALA A 156 -14.66 -4.55 6.53
N LYS A 157 -14.50 -3.86 7.63
CA LYS A 157 -15.61 -3.35 8.46
C LYS A 157 -15.84 -1.85 8.25
N THR A 158 -15.19 -1.29 7.26
CA THR A 158 -15.32 0.10 6.85
C THR A 158 -15.82 0.19 5.41
N HIS A 159 -16.14 1.38 4.94
CA HIS A 159 -16.44 1.58 3.53
C HIS A 159 -15.25 1.21 2.66
N VAL A 160 -15.51 0.58 1.53
CA VAL A 160 -14.47 0.19 0.57
C VAL A 160 -14.75 0.85 -0.77
N LEU A 161 -13.75 1.53 -1.29
CA LEU A 161 -13.74 2.07 -2.64
C LEU A 161 -12.80 1.23 -3.50
N ILE A 162 -13.32 0.60 -4.53
CA ILE A 162 -12.51 -0.08 -5.52
C ILE A 162 -12.38 0.84 -6.73
N VAL A 163 -11.16 1.28 -6.98
CA VAL A 163 -10.85 2.13 -8.12
C VAL A 163 -10.64 1.26 -9.35
N ASN A 164 -11.48 1.45 -10.37
CA ASN A 164 -11.27 0.81 -11.66
C ASN A 164 -10.11 1.51 -12.36
N THR A 165 -9.03 0.78 -12.56
CA THR A 165 -7.79 1.29 -13.13
C THR A 165 -7.52 0.72 -14.53
N ALA A 166 -8.46 -0.02 -15.11
CA ALA A 166 -8.40 -0.45 -16.50
C ALA A 166 -8.56 0.77 -17.43
N ASP A 167 -7.73 0.82 -18.46
CA ASP A 167 -7.83 1.81 -19.53
C ASP A 167 -8.97 1.46 -20.49
#